data_bbd2ddad14b747bdfd9741b8c81a2f2b
#
_entry.id   bbd2ddad14b747bdfd9741b8c81a2f2b
#
_cell.length_a   1.000
_cell.length_b   1.000
_cell.length_c   1.000
_cell.angle_alpha   90.00
_cell.angle_beta   90.00
_cell.angle_gamma   90.00
#
_symmetry.space_group_name_H-M   'P 1'
#
loop_
_entity.id
_entity.type
_entity.pdbx_description
1 polymer ?
#
loop_
_entity_poly.entity_id
_entity_poly.type
_entity_poly.pdbx_seq_one_letter_code
_entity_poly.pdbx_strand_id
1 'polypeptide(L)'
;MYSKVSIIMIMILVTAAIVTVQSSVLQVSYAQPNQDMRAVLDIHNRERALVGFPPLTWSDSLAAGAQNWANYLATLGIVCGPQGCQPPAPHGANNENIALGYVYPAEIGRSFCCTPAQYAQRWADEKVKYDAGQRTGPGIGHYTAMVWKTTSEVGCGWVAGAVPDELGRGGGTDFLVCRYNPPGNIPSQASSNLPRY
;
A
#
# COMPACT_ATOMS: atom_id res chain seq x y z
N MET A 1 44.21 -8.46 84.64
CA MET A 1 43.16 -7.52 84.18
C MET A 1 43.58 -7.13 82.76
N TYR A 2 43.00 -7.77 81.75
CA TYR A 2 43.28 -7.43 80.36
C TYR A 2 42.07 -6.71 79.78
N SER A 3 42.28 -5.45 79.32
CA SER A 3 41.32 -4.63 78.63
C SER A 3 41.12 -5.14 77.22
N LYS A 4 39.88 -5.40 76.87
CA LYS A 4 39.49 -5.76 75.50
C LYS A 4 39.37 -4.48 74.67
N VAL A 5 40.27 -4.30 73.73
CA VAL A 5 40.19 -3.28 72.72
C VAL A 5 39.27 -3.81 71.56
N SER A 6 38.07 -3.24 71.42
CA SER A 6 37.18 -3.56 70.30
C SER A 6 37.66 -2.80 69.09
N ILE A 7 38.07 -3.49 68.06
CA ILE A 7 38.36 -2.95 66.72
C ILE A 7 37.01 -2.86 66.00
N ILE A 8 36.51 -1.67 65.86
CA ILE A 8 35.35 -1.36 65.00
C ILE A 8 35.85 -1.27 63.55
N MET A 9 35.60 -2.30 62.77
CA MET A 9 35.89 -2.31 61.33
C MET A 9 34.79 -1.53 60.61
N ILE A 10 35.11 -0.29 60.16
CA ILE A 10 34.20 0.52 59.32
C ILE A 10 34.28 0.01 57.90
N MET A 11 33.27 -0.74 57.48
CA MET A 11 33.07 -1.08 56.06
C MET A 11 32.55 0.15 55.32
N ILE A 12 33.37 0.76 54.50
CA ILE A 12 32.99 1.77 53.56
C ILE A 12 32.40 1.06 52.33
N LEU A 13 31.09 1.04 52.23
CA LEU A 13 30.36 0.61 51.01
C LEU A 13 30.49 1.70 49.96
N VAL A 14 31.40 1.50 49.01
CA VAL A 14 31.46 2.30 47.79
C VAL A 14 30.41 1.74 46.85
N THR A 15 29.24 2.34 46.84
CA THR A 15 28.20 2.09 45.79
C THR A 15 28.63 2.80 44.52
N ALA A 16 29.22 2.06 43.59
CA ALA A 16 29.43 2.56 42.23
C ALA A 16 28.07 2.67 41.55
N ALA A 17 27.57 3.88 41.43
CA ALA A 17 26.40 4.16 40.58
C ALA A 17 26.83 4.00 39.12
N ILE A 18 26.49 2.85 38.52
CA ILE A 18 26.61 2.65 37.08
C ILE A 18 25.50 3.49 36.43
N VAL A 19 25.89 4.67 35.94
CA VAL A 19 25.00 5.46 35.07
C VAL A 19 24.97 4.78 33.71
N THR A 20 23.99 3.93 33.49
CA THR A 20 23.70 3.42 32.13
C THR A 20 23.10 4.54 31.31
N VAL A 21 23.94 5.16 30.46
CA VAL A 21 23.45 6.02 29.39
C VAL A 21 22.66 5.15 28.41
N GLN A 22 21.35 5.10 28.59
CA GLN A 22 20.46 4.54 27.58
C GLN A 22 20.48 5.50 26.40
N SER A 23 21.23 5.12 25.38
CA SER A 23 21.09 5.74 24.05
C SER A 23 19.68 5.43 23.56
N SER A 24 18.76 6.38 23.71
CA SER A 24 17.46 6.34 23.05
C SER A 24 17.74 6.49 21.56
N VAL A 25 17.97 5.36 20.89
CA VAL A 25 17.86 5.30 19.43
C VAL A 25 16.43 5.70 19.14
N LEU A 26 16.23 6.88 18.55
CA LEU A 26 14.95 7.28 17.98
C LEU A 26 14.62 6.22 16.92
N GLN A 27 13.85 5.23 17.33
CA GLN A 27 13.23 4.32 16.39
C GLN A 27 12.25 5.16 15.59
N VAL A 28 12.62 5.50 14.37
CA VAL A 28 11.68 6.03 13.39
C VAL A 28 10.66 4.89 13.18
N SER A 29 9.57 4.96 13.90
CA SER A 29 8.44 4.05 13.71
C SER A 29 7.81 4.44 12.39
N TYR A 30 8.17 3.76 11.32
CA TYR A 30 7.39 3.81 10.10
C TYR A 30 6.03 3.23 10.46
N ALA A 31 4.97 4.04 10.34
CA ALA A 31 3.63 3.55 10.54
C ALA A 31 3.40 2.38 9.58
N GLN A 32 3.02 1.24 10.16
CA GLN A 32 2.75 0.06 9.34
C GLN A 32 1.37 0.23 8.71
N PRO A 33 1.19 -0.17 7.44
CA PRO A 33 -0.12 -0.16 6.82
C PRO A 33 -1.12 -0.98 7.67
N ASN A 34 -2.40 -0.58 7.67
CA ASN A 34 -3.44 -1.41 8.27
C ASN A 34 -3.49 -2.79 7.57
N GLN A 35 -4.24 -3.73 8.13
CA GLN A 35 -4.26 -5.11 7.64
C GLN A 35 -4.62 -5.22 6.15
N ASP A 36 -5.59 -4.43 5.67
CA ASP A 36 -6.01 -4.44 4.27
C ASP A 36 -4.92 -3.91 3.34
N MET A 37 -4.29 -2.82 3.71
CA MET A 37 -3.20 -2.23 2.93
C MET A 37 -1.93 -3.06 2.98
N ARG A 38 -1.72 -3.82 4.06
CA ARG A 38 -0.63 -4.80 4.14
C ARG A 38 -0.81 -5.92 3.12
N ALA A 39 -2.03 -6.45 3.00
CA ALA A 39 -2.35 -7.45 1.99
C ALA A 39 -2.15 -6.92 0.54
N VAL A 40 -2.46 -5.64 0.30
CA VAL A 40 -2.16 -4.98 -0.99
C VAL A 40 -0.66 -4.92 -1.24
N LEU A 41 0.14 -4.49 -0.26
CA LEU A 41 1.61 -4.44 -0.36
C LEU A 41 2.20 -5.84 -0.59
N ASP A 42 1.69 -6.86 0.09
CA ASP A 42 2.15 -8.25 -0.04
C ASP A 42 1.93 -8.78 -1.46
N ILE A 43 0.81 -8.43 -2.11
CA ILE A 43 0.56 -8.79 -3.52
C ILE A 43 1.59 -8.14 -4.44
N HIS A 44 1.88 -6.84 -4.27
CA HIS A 44 2.90 -6.15 -5.04
C HIS A 44 4.27 -6.84 -4.88
N ASN A 45 4.65 -7.14 -3.66
CA ASN A 45 5.96 -7.70 -3.35
C ASN A 45 6.09 -9.17 -3.80
N ARG A 46 4.98 -9.92 -3.80
CA ARG A 46 4.96 -11.25 -4.40
C ARG A 46 5.24 -11.19 -5.91
N GLU A 47 4.57 -10.30 -6.66
CA GLU A 47 4.80 -10.17 -8.10
C GLU A 47 6.22 -9.70 -8.42
N ARG A 48 6.77 -8.79 -7.61
CA ARG A 48 8.16 -8.32 -7.75
C ARG A 48 9.16 -9.44 -7.48
N ALA A 49 8.93 -10.26 -6.46
CA ALA A 49 9.76 -11.42 -6.17
C ALA A 49 9.80 -12.43 -7.32
N LEU A 50 8.65 -12.68 -7.97
CA LEU A 50 8.56 -13.58 -9.13
C LEU A 50 9.43 -13.14 -10.32
N VAL A 51 9.67 -11.83 -10.43
CA VAL A 51 10.52 -11.26 -11.52
C VAL A 51 11.92 -10.86 -11.03
N GLY A 52 12.28 -11.20 -9.79
CA GLY A 52 13.62 -10.93 -9.23
C GLY A 52 13.89 -9.47 -8.91
N PHE A 53 12.86 -8.65 -8.68
CA PHE A 53 13.00 -7.24 -8.31
C PHE A 53 12.88 -7.02 -6.80
N PRO A 54 13.56 -6.02 -6.24
CA PRO A 54 13.46 -5.69 -4.81
C PRO A 54 12.02 -5.38 -4.39
N PRO A 55 11.62 -5.71 -3.16
CA PRO A 55 10.30 -5.38 -2.65
C PRO A 55 10.12 -3.87 -2.52
N LEU A 56 8.86 -3.42 -2.63
CA LEU A 56 8.45 -2.07 -2.30
C LEU A 56 8.35 -1.91 -0.78
N THR A 57 8.70 -0.72 -0.30
CA THR A 57 8.42 -0.27 1.06
C THR A 57 7.15 0.57 1.12
N TRP A 58 6.47 0.53 2.26
CA TRP A 58 5.28 1.36 2.46
C TRP A 58 5.66 2.82 2.71
N SER A 59 4.91 3.75 2.11
CA SER A 59 5.06 5.19 2.28
C SER A 59 3.76 5.82 2.76
N ASP A 60 3.74 6.33 3.99
CA ASP A 60 2.57 6.99 4.57
C ASP A 60 2.20 8.27 3.82
N SER A 61 3.18 8.98 3.27
CA SER A 61 2.93 10.19 2.49
C SER A 61 2.23 9.87 1.17
N LEU A 62 2.64 8.80 0.48
CA LEU A 62 1.95 8.31 -0.71
C LEU A 62 0.56 7.79 -0.36
N ALA A 63 0.42 7.07 0.75
CA ALA A 63 -0.87 6.56 1.23
C ALA A 63 -1.86 7.68 1.53
N ALA A 64 -1.42 8.75 2.22
CA ALA A 64 -2.25 9.92 2.48
C ALA A 64 -2.71 10.60 1.17
N GLY A 65 -1.81 10.75 0.21
CA GLY A 65 -2.16 11.30 -1.10
C GLY A 65 -3.12 10.39 -1.90
N ALA A 66 -2.92 9.07 -1.83
CA ALA A 66 -3.81 8.09 -2.45
C ALA A 66 -5.20 8.08 -1.79
N GLN A 67 -5.26 8.17 -0.45
CA GLN A 67 -6.51 8.22 0.29
C GLN A 67 -7.31 9.49 -0.04
N ASN A 68 -6.64 10.65 -0.10
CA ASN A 68 -7.29 11.89 -0.49
C ASN A 68 -7.90 11.80 -1.89
N TRP A 69 -7.21 11.17 -2.83
CA TRP A 69 -7.72 10.97 -4.19
C TRP A 69 -8.87 9.98 -4.22
N ALA A 70 -8.79 8.86 -3.51
CA ALA A 70 -9.90 7.91 -3.38
C ALA A 70 -11.15 8.56 -2.77
N ASN A 71 -10.98 9.38 -1.73
CA ASN A 71 -12.07 10.14 -1.13
C ASN A 71 -12.70 11.12 -2.14
N TYR A 72 -11.89 11.82 -2.92
CA TYR A 72 -12.39 12.74 -3.95
C TYR A 72 -13.16 11.99 -5.03
N LEU A 73 -12.63 10.89 -5.57
CA LEU A 73 -13.34 10.06 -6.55
C LEU A 73 -14.68 9.57 -6.01
N ALA A 74 -14.73 9.22 -4.73
CA ALA A 74 -15.94 8.80 -4.05
C ALA A 74 -17.02 9.90 -4.01
N THR A 75 -16.65 11.18 -3.98
CA THR A 75 -17.63 12.29 -4.03
C THR A 75 -18.23 12.52 -5.41
N LEU A 76 -17.54 12.06 -6.45
CA LEU A 76 -17.97 12.28 -7.85
C LEU A 76 -18.89 11.17 -8.37
N GLY A 77 -18.93 10.02 -7.68
CA GLY A 77 -19.68 8.85 -8.14
C GLY A 77 -18.98 8.10 -9.28
N ILE A 78 -19.70 7.23 -9.97
CA ILE A 78 -19.21 6.49 -11.15
C ILE A 78 -19.97 6.94 -12.37
N VAL A 79 -19.26 7.07 -13.49
CA VAL A 79 -19.87 7.20 -14.81
C VAL A 79 -19.88 5.84 -15.49
N CYS A 80 -21.06 5.26 -15.67
CA CYS A 80 -21.24 3.99 -16.36
C CYS A 80 -21.85 4.21 -17.76
N GLY A 81 -21.26 3.56 -18.75
CA GLY A 81 -21.70 3.63 -20.15
C GLY A 81 -21.64 2.26 -20.83
N PRO A 82 -21.88 2.18 -22.16
CA PRO A 82 -21.82 0.92 -22.91
C PRO A 82 -20.48 0.20 -22.86
N GLN A 83 -19.41 0.90 -22.50
CA GLN A 83 -18.05 0.35 -22.35
C GLN A 83 -17.68 -0.03 -20.91
N GLY A 84 -18.66 -0.04 -20.01
CA GLY A 84 -18.48 -0.30 -18.59
C GLY A 84 -18.40 0.97 -17.76
N CYS A 85 -18.08 0.81 -16.48
CA CYS A 85 -17.96 1.92 -15.55
C CYS A 85 -16.52 2.43 -15.52
N GLN A 86 -16.37 3.74 -15.50
CA GLN A 86 -15.09 4.42 -15.49
C GLN A 86 -14.99 5.32 -14.25
N PRO A 87 -13.78 5.58 -13.73
CA PRO A 87 -13.59 6.63 -12.76
C PRO A 87 -14.12 7.96 -13.32
N PRO A 88 -14.78 8.78 -12.51
CA PRO A 88 -15.39 10.03 -12.98
C PRO A 88 -14.33 11.11 -13.30
N ALA A 89 -13.12 10.90 -12.90
CA ALA A 89 -11.98 11.78 -13.16
C ALA A 89 -10.76 10.95 -13.59
N PRO A 90 -9.84 11.56 -14.35
CA PRO A 90 -8.57 10.92 -14.70
C PRO A 90 -7.72 10.66 -13.46
N HIS A 91 -6.54 10.07 -13.66
CA HIS A 91 -5.56 9.92 -12.60
C HIS A 91 -5.24 11.27 -11.94
N GLY A 92 -5.16 11.29 -10.61
CA GLY A 92 -4.76 12.46 -9.82
C GLY A 92 -3.25 12.66 -9.79
N ALA A 93 -2.49 11.66 -10.24
CA ALA A 93 -1.05 11.70 -10.39
C ALA A 93 -0.61 10.75 -11.52
N ASN A 94 0.54 11.03 -12.14
CA ASN A 94 1.08 10.23 -13.26
C ASN A 94 1.67 8.86 -12.83
N ASN A 95 1.58 8.53 -11.55
CA ASN A 95 2.23 7.38 -10.94
C ASN A 95 1.26 6.61 -10.04
N GLU A 96 0.05 6.37 -10.51
CA GLU A 96 -0.96 5.69 -9.70
C GLU A 96 -1.72 4.59 -10.47
N ASN A 97 -2.11 3.57 -9.72
CA ASN A 97 -3.12 2.59 -10.13
C ASN A 97 -4.44 2.92 -9.46
N ILE A 98 -5.53 2.82 -10.19
CA ILE A 98 -6.89 2.99 -9.68
C ILE A 98 -7.69 1.73 -10.03
N ALA A 99 -8.35 1.15 -9.03
CA ALA A 99 -9.41 0.18 -9.23
C ALA A 99 -10.72 0.76 -8.71
N LEU A 100 -11.78 0.41 -9.39
CA LEU A 100 -13.14 0.71 -8.96
C LEU A 100 -14.01 -0.54 -9.03
N GLY A 101 -15.02 -0.58 -8.19
CA GLY A 101 -16.03 -1.62 -8.20
C GLY A 101 -17.35 -1.09 -7.69
N TYR A 102 -18.41 -1.72 -8.14
CA TYR A 102 -19.75 -1.42 -7.69
C TYR A 102 -20.19 -2.43 -6.64
N VAL A 103 -20.66 -1.92 -5.51
CA VAL A 103 -21.25 -2.72 -4.43
C VAL A 103 -22.74 -2.77 -4.67
N TYR A 104 -23.26 -3.96 -4.96
CA TYR A 104 -24.69 -4.17 -5.08
C TYR A 104 -25.34 -4.22 -3.69
N PRO A 105 -26.61 -3.74 -3.54
CA PRO A 105 -27.33 -3.85 -2.28
C PRO A 105 -27.43 -5.31 -1.84
N ALA A 106 -27.35 -5.54 -0.54
CA ALA A 106 -27.46 -6.88 0.07
C ALA A 106 -28.79 -7.58 -0.27
N GLU A 107 -29.83 -6.83 -0.56
CA GLU A 107 -31.16 -7.33 -0.93
C GLU A 107 -31.17 -8.15 -2.24
N ILE A 108 -30.16 -7.97 -3.11
CA ILE A 108 -30.03 -8.77 -4.33
C ILE A 108 -29.19 -10.05 -4.09
N GLY A 109 -28.85 -10.33 -2.84
CA GLY A 109 -28.07 -11.54 -2.45
C GLY A 109 -26.62 -11.53 -2.94
N ARG A 110 -26.10 -10.38 -3.37
CA ARG A 110 -24.71 -10.23 -3.80
C ARG A 110 -23.97 -9.34 -2.82
N SER A 111 -23.19 -9.99 -1.99
CA SER A 111 -22.21 -9.39 -1.10
C SER A 111 -21.15 -8.60 -1.88
N PHE A 112 -20.54 -7.65 -1.21
CA PHE A 112 -19.40 -6.84 -1.63
C PHE A 112 -18.54 -7.49 -2.71
N CYS A 113 -18.27 -6.74 -3.79
CA CYS A 113 -17.48 -7.26 -4.89
C CYS A 113 -16.09 -7.67 -4.41
N CYS A 114 -15.43 -6.81 -3.65
CA CYS A 114 -14.00 -7.00 -3.52
C CYS A 114 -13.43 -6.31 -2.27
N THR A 115 -12.42 -6.95 -1.71
CA THR A 115 -11.51 -6.32 -0.75
C THR A 115 -10.41 -5.55 -1.49
N PRO A 116 -9.67 -4.65 -0.84
CA PRO A 116 -8.51 -3.99 -1.44
C PRO A 116 -7.51 -4.98 -2.05
N ALA A 117 -7.27 -6.11 -1.37
CA ALA A 117 -6.40 -7.17 -1.88
C ALA A 117 -6.91 -7.80 -3.18
N GLN A 118 -8.22 -8.01 -3.30
CA GLN A 118 -8.79 -8.56 -4.54
C GLN A 118 -8.68 -7.59 -5.72
N TYR A 119 -8.77 -6.28 -5.47
CA TYR A 119 -8.49 -5.28 -6.51
C TYR A 119 -7.02 -5.26 -6.91
N ALA A 120 -6.10 -5.31 -5.96
CA ALA A 120 -4.67 -5.43 -6.26
C ALA A 120 -4.35 -6.73 -7.02
N GLN A 121 -5.04 -7.84 -6.69
CA GLN A 121 -4.89 -9.09 -7.42
C GLN A 121 -5.32 -8.95 -8.89
N ARG A 122 -6.40 -8.23 -9.19
CA ARG A 122 -6.82 -7.97 -10.59
C ARG A 122 -5.74 -7.22 -11.38
N TRP A 123 -5.01 -6.30 -10.74
CA TRP A 123 -3.87 -5.66 -11.37
C TRP A 123 -2.72 -6.65 -11.63
N ALA A 124 -2.47 -7.54 -10.68
CA ALA A 124 -1.47 -8.61 -10.85
C ALA A 124 -1.85 -9.59 -11.97
N ASP A 125 -3.14 -9.88 -12.13
CA ASP A 125 -3.65 -10.81 -13.15
C ASP A 125 -3.45 -10.30 -14.60
N GLU A 126 -3.21 -9.00 -14.80
CA GLU A 126 -2.79 -8.45 -16.09
C GLU A 126 -1.47 -9.07 -16.58
N LYS A 127 -0.69 -9.69 -15.67
CA LYS A 127 0.52 -10.47 -15.98
C LYS A 127 0.30 -11.49 -17.09
N VAL A 128 -0.87 -12.11 -17.16
CA VAL A 128 -1.20 -13.11 -18.20
C VAL A 128 -1.02 -12.52 -19.60
N LYS A 129 -1.45 -11.29 -19.83
CA LYS A 129 -1.28 -10.60 -21.11
C LYS A 129 0.18 -10.21 -21.32
N TYR A 130 0.84 -9.78 -20.26
CA TYR A 130 2.26 -9.42 -20.31
C TYR A 130 3.12 -10.64 -20.71
N ASP A 131 2.89 -11.79 -20.10
CA ASP A 131 3.59 -13.05 -20.39
C ASP A 131 3.28 -13.56 -21.80
N ALA A 132 2.08 -13.30 -22.31
CA ALA A 132 1.70 -13.60 -23.69
C ALA A 132 2.35 -12.67 -24.74
N GLY A 133 3.21 -11.75 -24.30
CA GLY A 133 4.00 -10.89 -25.19
C GLY A 133 3.48 -9.45 -25.34
N GLN A 134 2.34 -9.08 -24.73
CA GLN A 134 1.89 -7.69 -24.75
C GLN A 134 2.84 -6.82 -23.92
N ARG A 135 3.41 -5.78 -24.50
CA ARG A 135 4.38 -4.88 -23.82
C ARG A 135 3.89 -3.45 -23.67
N THR A 136 2.81 -3.10 -24.35
CA THR A 136 2.18 -1.77 -24.33
C THR A 136 0.68 -1.88 -24.52
N GLY A 137 -0.03 -0.79 -24.25
CA GLY A 137 -1.46 -0.70 -24.49
C GLY A 137 -2.33 -1.10 -23.27
N PRO A 138 -3.64 -1.17 -23.46
CA PRO A 138 -4.57 -1.36 -22.37
C PRO A 138 -4.49 -2.76 -21.75
N GLY A 139 -4.72 -2.82 -20.43
CA GLY A 139 -4.83 -4.07 -19.69
C GLY A 139 -3.52 -4.73 -19.31
N ILE A 140 -2.41 -3.95 -19.26
CA ILE A 140 -1.14 -4.34 -18.63
C ILE A 140 -0.56 -3.21 -17.77
N GLY A 141 -1.15 -2.03 -17.80
CA GLY A 141 -0.58 -0.83 -17.17
C GLY A 141 -0.51 -0.92 -15.66
N HIS A 142 -1.47 -1.58 -15.02
CA HIS A 142 -1.44 -1.76 -13.58
C HIS A 142 -0.34 -2.73 -13.16
N TYR A 143 -0.23 -3.89 -13.83
CA TYR A 143 0.84 -4.85 -13.56
C TYR A 143 2.23 -4.23 -13.78
N THR A 144 2.43 -3.52 -14.89
CA THR A 144 3.74 -2.92 -15.19
C THR A 144 4.13 -1.84 -14.18
N ALA A 145 3.17 -1.09 -13.61
CA ALA A 145 3.44 -0.18 -12.50
C ALA A 145 3.88 -0.92 -11.23
N MET A 146 3.22 -2.04 -10.88
CA MET A 146 3.57 -2.85 -9.71
C MET A 146 5.00 -3.39 -9.78
N VAL A 147 5.41 -3.85 -10.96
CA VAL A 147 6.72 -4.49 -11.17
C VAL A 147 7.75 -3.56 -11.82
N TRP A 148 7.55 -2.26 -11.78
CA TRP A 148 8.52 -1.31 -12.28
C TRP A 148 9.79 -1.34 -11.42
N LYS A 149 10.94 -1.69 -12.03
CA LYS A 149 12.17 -2.02 -11.30
C LYS A 149 12.66 -0.91 -10.39
N THR A 150 12.68 0.33 -10.90
CA THR A 150 13.20 1.48 -10.15
C THR A 150 12.21 2.07 -9.13
N THR A 151 10.95 1.65 -9.14
CA THR A 151 10.00 2.00 -8.09
C THR A 151 10.41 1.28 -6.80
N SER A 152 10.47 2.02 -5.69
CA SER A 152 10.90 1.53 -4.38
C SER A 152 9.86 1.69 -3.28
N GLU A 153 8.87 2.57 -3.48
CA GLU A 153 7.84 2.87 -2.50
C GLU A 153 6.45 2.80 -3.09
N VAL A 154 5.49 2.39 -2.26
CA VAL A 154 4.06 2.41 -2.56
C VAL A 154 3.26 2.86 -1.35
N GLY A 155 2.19 3.60 -1.58
CA GLY A 155 1.20 3.92 -0.58
C GLY A 155 -0.19 3.91 -1.19
N CYS A 156 -1.15 3.28 -0.52
CA CYS A 156 -2.49 3.08 -1.05
C CYS A 156 -3.56 3.65 -0.11
N GLY A 157 -4.68 4.06 -0.70
CA GLY A 157 -5.88 4.50 -0.02
C GLY A 157 -7.11 3.75 -0.54
N TRP A 158 -8.09 3.59 0.32
CA TRP A 158 -9.29 2.81 0.05
C TRP A 158 -10.54 3.52 0.55
N VAL A 159 -11.58 3.49 -0.28
CA VAL A 159 -12.94 3.89 0.09
C VAL A 159 -13.88 2.77 -0.31
N ALA A 160 -14.70 2.33 0.63
CA ALA A 160 -15.69 1.27 0.41
C ALA A 160 -17.11 1.85 0.45
N GLY A 161 -17.95 1.45 -0.51
CA GLY A 161 -19.38 1.73 -0.51
C GLY A 161 -19.76 3.22 -0.48
N ALA A 162 -18.84 4.10 -0.88
CA ALA A 162 -19.10 5.53 -0.92
C ALA A 162 -19.95 5.86 -2.13
N VAL A 163 -20.96 6.64 -1.93
CA VAL A 163 -21.96 7.11 -2.89
C VAL A 163 -23.03 6.07 -3.23
N PRO A 164 -24.28 6.27 -2.77
CA PRO A 164 -25.44 5.55 -3.29
C PRO A 164 -25.51 5.74 -4.81
N ASP A 165 -25.91 4.71 -5.54
CA ASP A 165 -26.14 4.87 -6.96
C ASP A 165 -27.26 5.92 -7.20
N GLU A 166 -27.14 6.68 -8.28
CA GLU A 166 -28.12 7.70 -8.67
C GLU A 166 -29.54 7.14 -8.88
N LEU A 167 -29.66 5.81 -8.96
CA LEU A 167 -30.92 5.09 -9.13
C LEU A 167 -31.56 4.71 -7.79
N GLY A 168 -30.97 5.10 -6.64
CA GLY A 168 -31.50 4.84 -5.31
C GLY A 168 -31.58 3.37 -4.91
N ARG A 169 -30.82 2.49 -5.59
CA ARG A 169 -30.82 1.04 -5.34
C ARG A 169 -29.98 0.63 -4.13
N GLY A 170 -29.45 1.60 -3.40
CA GLY A 170 -28.69 1.35 -2.16
C GLY A 170 -27.31 0.75 -2.34
N GLY A 171 -26.80 0.69 -3.58
CA GLY A 171 -25.43 0.28 -3.87
C GLY A 171 -24.43 1.39 -3.61
N GLY A 172 -23.15 1.06 -3.64
CA GLY A 172 -22.06 2.02 -3.48
C GLY A 172 -20.89 1.71 -4.40
N THR A 173 -19.92 2.59 -4.42
CA THR A 173 -18.70 2.41 -5.20
C THR A 173 -17.51 2.25 -4.30
N ASP A 174 -16.67 1.28 -4.64
CA ASP A 174 -15.37 1.11 -4.03
C ASP A 174 -14.29 1.76 -4.91
N PHE A 175 -13.30 2.39 -4.27
CA PHE A 175 -12.10 2.89 -4.93
C PHE A 175 -10.86 2.45 -4.19
N LEU A 176 -9.96 1.72 -4.87
CA LEU A 176 -8.59 1.51 -4.43
C LEU A 176 -7.67 2.36 -5.29
N VAL A 177 -6.87 3.20 -4.66
CA VAL A 177 -5.83 4.01 -5.31
C VAL A 177 -4.49 3.64 -4.71
N CYS A 178 -3.49 3.34 -5.53
CA CYS A 178 -2.11 3.16 -5.08
C CYS A 178 -1.20 4.12 -5.85
N ARG A 179 -0.30 4.81 -5.14
CA ARG A 179 0.73 5.71 -5.70
C ARG A 179 2.11 5.14 -5.49
N TYR A 180 3.00 5.42 -6.44
CA TYR A 180 4.33 4.82 -6.51
C TYR A 180 5.42 5.89 -6.57
N ASN A 181 6.59 5.59 -5.97
CA ASN A 181 7.75 6.47 -6.02
C ASN A 181 9.05 5.66 -6.14
N PRO A 182 9.98 5.99 -7.04
CA PRO A 182 9.78 6.85 -8.23
C PRO A 182 8.65 6.37 -9.14
N PRO A 183 8.06 7.26 -9.98
CA PRO A 183 7.00 6.89 -10.90
C PRO A 183 7.47 5.86 -11.93
N GLY A 184 6.58 4.92 -12.24
CA GLY A 184 6.78 3.91 -13.28
C GLY A 184 6.07 4.24 -14.59
N ASN A 185 5.99 3.24 -15.47
CA ASN A 185 5.29 3.32 -16.76
C ASN A 185 5.77 4.46 -17.67
N ILE A 186 7.06 4.79 -17.61
CA ILE A 186 7.70 5.78 -18.46
C ILE A 186 8.13 5.08 -19.75
N PRO A 187 7.53 5.38 -20.93
CA PRO A 187 7.77 4.60 -22.15
C PRO A 187 9.23 4.48 -22.55
N SER A 188 10.00 5.57 -22.44
CA SER A 188 11.43 5.58 -22.77
C SER A 188 12.31 4.71 -21.86
N GLN A 189 11.79 4.31 -20.69
CA GLN A 189 12.51 3.51 -19.69
C GLN A 189 11.98 2.08 -19.58
N ALA A 190 10.96 1.70 -20.35
CA ALA A 190 10.30 0.41 -20.23
C ALA A 190 11.26 -0.77 -20.41
N SER A 191 12.18 -0.69 -21.39
CA SER A 191 13.13 -1.77 -21.68
C SER A 191 14.12 -2.07 -20.56
N SER A 192 14.38 -1.10 -19.67
CA SER A 192 15.30 -1.26 -18.52
C SER A 192 14.60 -1.55 -17.21
N ASN A 193 13.29 -1.30 -17.14
CA ASN A 193 12.51 -1.38 -15.91
C ASN A 193 11.49 -2.51 -15.88
N LEU A 194 11.15 -3.09 -17.01
CA LEU A 194 10.21 -4.20 -17.07
C LEU A 194 10.93 -5.55 -17.20
N PRO A 195 10.32 -6.63 -16.65
CA PRO A 195 10.88 -7.98 -16.77
C PRO A 195 11.06 -8.37 -18.23
N ARG A 196 12.16 -9.07 -18.51
CA ARG A 196 12.44 -9.68 -19.82
C ARG A 196 12.24 -11.19 -19.69
N TYR A 197 11.35 -11.73 -20.45
CA TYR A 197 11.14 -13.18 -20.61
C TYR A 197 11.55 -13.57 -22.01
#